data_7a86ec474af2f896b2f08e98f527f9a0
#
_entry.id   7a86ec474af2f896b2f08e98f527f9a0
#
_cell.length_a   1.000
_cell.length_b   1.000
_cell.length_c   1.000
_cell.angle_alpha   90.00
_cell.angle_beta   90.00
_cell.angle_gamma   90.00
#
_symmetry.space_group_name_H-M   'P 1'
#
loop_
_entity.id
_entity.type
_entity.pdbx_description
1 polymer ?
#
loop_
_entity_poly.entity_id
_entity_poly.type
_entity_poly.pdbx_seq_one_letter_code
_entity_poly.pdbx_strand_id
1 'polypeptide(L)'
;MESDRLLVLYPQKRGPEKERSRMDEVLRAALDGIDTEIVEDMEILEQDPFKYRGRRLLFAVPLGRNGINRGYYEVLAWLRGGDQVLAGATAGMIIDAESEFYTKATARELAVAANRAGCAFVGRPLVEGTASLDNYLIQAANMNTDRFGAYKKSAAILAHQILEETWQPKEESHLLVLHASNHRTSNTLAIWQKVKERLDDRIGIQEINLRNGTLVDCSGCPY
;
A
#
# COMPACT_ATOMS: atom_id res chain seq x y z
N MET A 1 -10.88 -7.87 -20.13
CA MET A 1 -9.84 -7.28 -20.99
C MET A 1 -9.32 -5.93 -20.50
N GLU A 2 -10.13 -5.01 -20.00
CA GLU A 2 -9.61 -3.80 -19.30
C GLU A 2 -9.13 -4.09 -17.85
N SER A 3 -9.58 -5.17 -17.24
CA SER A 3 -9.24 -5.56 -15.85
C SER A 3 -7.80 -6.01 -15.65
N ASP A 4 -7.09 -6.40 -16.70
CA ASP A 4 -5.74 -6.99 -16.61
C ASP A 4 -4.63 -5.94 -16.77
N ARG A 5 -5.00 -4.72 -17.16
CA ARG A 5 -4.09 -3.61 -17.35
C ARG A 5 -3.85 -2.87 -16.03
N LEU A 6 -2.58 -2.64 -15.69
CA LEU A 6 -2.22 -1.90 -14.48
C LEU A 6 -2.50 -0.40 -14.67
N LEU A 7 -3.37 0.16 -13.85
CA LEU A 7 -3.59 1.60 -13.78
C LEU A 7 -2.55 2.25 -12.85
N VAL A 8 -1.83 3.24 -13.35
CA VAL A 8 -0.87 4.01 -12.55
C VAL A 8 -1.42 5.42 -12.35
N LEU A 9 -1.76 5.76 -11.12
CA LEU A 9 -2.10 7.14 -10.76
C LEU A 9 -0.81 7.86 -10.35
N TYR A 10 -0.35 8.74 -11.24
CA TYR A 10 0.91 9.44 -11.09
C TYR A 10 0.70 10.96 -11.07
N PRO A 11 0.30 11.54 -9.92
CA PRO A 11 0.11 12.98 -9.79
C PRO A 11 1.44 13.72 -9.92
N GLN A 12 1.69 14.31 -11.07
CA GLN A 12 2.90 15.07 -11.33
C GLN A 12 2.78 16.53 -10.86
N LYS A 13 3.94 17.18 -10.62
CA LYS A 13 3.99 18.63 -10.50
C LYS A 13 3.61 19.24 -11.85
N ARG A 14 2.59 20.10 -11.89
CA ARG A 14 2.30 20.92 -13.04
C ARG A 14 3.36 22.02 -13.14
N GLY A 15 4.15 22.05 -14.21
CA GLY A 15 5.14 23.07 -14.49
C GLY A 15 5.72 22.94 -15.89
N PRO A 16 6.26 24.04 -16.48
CA PRO A 16 6.77 24.05 -17.85
C PRO A 16 8.06 23.24 -18.05
N GLU A 17 8.77 22.89 -16.98
CA GLU A 17 9.97 22.04 -17.04
C GLU A 17 9.66 20.70 -16.37
N LYS A 18 9.43 19.71 -17.22
CA LYS A 18 9.32 18.30 -16.79
C LYS A 18 10.75 17.76 -16.60
N GLU A 19 11.41 18.14 -15.48
CA GLU A 19 12.63 17.45 -15.08
C GLU A 19 12.30 15.98 -14.88
N ARG A 20 13.11 15.09 -15.45
CA ARG A 20 12.98 13.64 -15.20
C ARG A 20 13.19 13.40 -13.70
N SER A 21 12.11 13.06 -13.03
CA SER A 21 12.17 12.75 -11.60
C SER A 21 12.76 11.36 -11.39
N ARG A 22 13.33 11.13 -10.21
CA ARG A 22 13.75 9.78 -9.78
C ARG A 22 12.58 8.77 -9.92
N MET A 23 11.36 9.20 -9.66
CA MET A 23 10.14 8.40 -9.84
C MET A 23 9.97 7.93 -11.30
N ASP A 24 10.28 8.75 -12.31
CA ASP A 24 10.17 8.34 -13.71
C ASP A 24 11.09 7.15 -14.04
N GLU A 25 12.30 7.14 -13.48
CA GLU A 25 13.22 6.01 -13.66
C GLU A 25 12.75 4.76 -12.92
N VAL A 26 12.20 4.93 -11.73
CA VAL A 26 11.64 3.83 -10.94
C VAL A 26 10.43 3.24 -11.64
N LEU A 27 9.50 4.06 -12.12
CA LEU A 27 8.33 3.59 -12.87
C LEU A 27 8.73 2.90 -14.17
N ARG A 28 9.69 3.43 -14.92
CA ARG A 28 10.17 2.77 -16.13
C ARG A 28 10.68 1.35 -15.85
N ALA A 29 11.43 1.19 -14.75
CA ALA A 29 11.95 -0.11 -14.37
C ALA A 29 10.86 -1.04 -13.78
N ALA A 30 9.88 -0.48 -13.07
CA ALA A 30 8.81 -1.24 -12.45
C ALA A 30 7.76 -1.74 -13.45
N LEU A 31 7.56 -1.00 -14.54
CA LEU A 31 6.50 -1.24 -15.52
C LEU A 31 7.03 -1.88 -16.81
N ASP A 32 8.31 -2.26 -16.84
CA ASP A 32 8.90 -2.91 -18.01
C ASP A 32 8.18 -4.22 -18.34
N GLY A 33 7.68 -4.33 -19.57
CA GLY A 33 6.90 -5.48 -20.03
C GLY A 33 5.47 -5.59 -19.49
N ILE A 34 4.99 -4.61 -18.72
CA ILE A 34 3.62 -4.58 -18.17
C ILE A 34 2.74 -3.66 -19.02
N ASP A 35 1.56 -4.14 -19.43
CA ASP A 35 0.54 -3.29 -20.07
C ASP A 35 -0.04 -2.32 -19.04
N THR A 36 0.13 -1.02 -19.28
CA THR A 36 -0.17 0.04 -18.30
C THR A 36 -0.98 1.17 -18.90
N GLU A 37 -1.83 1.75 -18.06
CA GLU A 37 -2.49 3.03 -18.28
C GLU A 37 -1.95 4.03 -17.24
N ILE A 38 -1.25 5.08 -17.66
CA ILE A 38 -0.71 6.10 -16.75
C ILE A 38 -1.59 7.33 -16.79
N VAL A 39 -2.11 7.72 -15.64
CA VAL A 39 -2.92 8.92 -15.45
C VAL A 39 -2.10 9.93 -14.65
N GLU A 40 -1.72 11.03 -15.30
CA GLU A 40 -0.94 12.12 -14.72
C GLU A 40 -1.81 13.32 -14.35
N ASP A 41 -2.94 13.50 -15.02
CA ASP A 41 -3.91 14.57 -14.75
C ASP A 41 -5.03 14.04 -13.85
N MET A 42 -5.02 14.49 -12.60
CA MET A 42 -5.97 14.02 -11.61
C MET A 42 -7.38 14.61 -11.77
N GLU A 43 -7.56 15.68 -12.56
CA GLU A 43 -8.90 16.23 -12.85
C GLU A 43 -9.80 15.22 -13.58
N ILE A 44 -9.21 14.25 -14.27
CA ILE A 44 -9.96 13.17 -14.94
C ILE A 44 -10.73 12.27 -13.94
N LEU A 45 -10.26 12.20 -12.67
CA LEU A 45 -10.89 11.39 -11.63
C LEU A 45 -12.30 11.90 -11.27
N GLU A 46 -12.55 13.21 -11.45
CA GLU A 46 -13.85 13.83 -11.17
C GLU A 46 -14.85 13.62 -12.32
N GLN A 47 -14.37 13.42 -13.56
CA GLN A 47 -15.21 13.26 -14.75
C GLN A 47 -15.97 11.94 -14.73
N ASP A 48 -15.34 10.85 -14.27
CA ASP A 48 -15.97 9.54 -14.08
C ASP A 48 -15.42 8.90 -12.80
N PRO A 49 -15.98 9.23 -11.63
CA PRO A 49 -15.44 8.79 -10.34
C PRO A 49 -15.40 7.28 -10.15
N PHE A 50 -16.24 6.54 -10.88
CA PHE A 50 -16.38 5.09 -10.74
C PHE A 50 -15.66 4.26 -11.80
N LYS A 51 -15.01 4.91 -12.76
CA LYS A 51 -14.30 4.26 -13.88
C LYS A 51 -13.27 3.20 -13.41
N TYR A 52 -12.71 3.40 -12.24
CA TYR A 52 -11.57 2.59 -11.76
C TYR A 52 -11.94 1.50 -10.75
N ARG A 53 -13.24 1.18 -10.63
CA ARG A 53 -13.71 0.05 -9.81
C ARG A 53 -13.18 -1.27 -10.38
N GLY A 54 -12.81 -2.18 -9.46
CA GLY A 54 -12.30 -3.50 -9.82
C GLY A 54 -10.94 -3.52 -10.52
N ARG A 55 -10.28 -2.35 -10.67
CA ARG A 55 -8.99 -2.24 -11.36
C ARG A 55 -7.82 -2.59 -10.44
N ARG A 56 -6.71 -2.92 -11.05
CA ARG A 56 -5.41 -3.06 -10.42
C ARG A 56 -4.69 -1.72 -10.48
N LEU A 57 -4.31 -1.16 -9.31
CA LEU A 57 -3.80 0.20 -9.20
C LEU A 57 -2.42 0.27 -8.59
N LEU A 58 -1.60 1.13 -9.15
CA LEU A 58 -0.36 1.59 -8.53
C LEU A 58 -0.46 3.10 -8.29
N PHE A 59 -0.46 3.50 -7.03
CA PHE A 59 -0.32 4.91 -6.67
C PHE A 59 1.17 5.28 -6.67
N ALA A 60 1.59 6.16 -7.56
CA ALA A 60 2.96 6.63 -7.65
C ALA A 60 3.02 8.11 -7.25
N VAL A 61 3.40 8.42 -6.02
CA VAL A 61 3.31 9.77 -5.46
C VAL A 61 4.70 10.35 -5.19
N PRO A 62 5.18 11.25 -6.07
CA PRO A 62 6.41 11.99 -5.81
C PRO A 62 6.12 13.17 -4.87
N LEU A 63 6.83 13.24 -3.76
CA LEU A 63 6.76 14.33 -2.80
C LEU A 63 7.94 15.28 -3.00
N GLY A 64 7.68 16.58 -2.99
CA GLY A 64 8.74 17.57 -2.94
C GLY A 64 9.47 17.57 -1.58
N ARG A 65 10.52 18.42 -1.48
CA ARG A 65 11.34 18.53 -0.27
C ARG A 65 10.55 18.83 1.00
N ASN A 66 9.42 19.53 0.88
CA ASN A 66 8.51 19.84 1.99
C ASN A 66 7.41 18.80 2.22
N GLY A 67 7.47 17.65 1.56
CA GLY A 67 6.47 16.58 1.67
C GLY A 67 5.15 16.87 0.97
N ILE A 68 5.08 17.86 0.09
CA ILE A 68 3.84 18.28 -0.57
C ILE A 68 3.85 17.87 -2.05
N ASN A 69 2.71 17.29 -2.47
CA ASN A 69 2.34 17.11 -3.87
C ASN A 69 0.88 17.54 -4.06
N ARG A 70 0.62 18.54 -4.90
CA ARG A 70 -0.74 19.08 -5.08
C ARG A 70 -1.70 18.07 -5.70
N GLY A 71 -1.27 17.37 -6.75
CA GLY A 71 -2.11 16.35 -7.38
C GLY A 71 -2.45 15.18 -6.46
N TYR A 72 -1.61 14.90 -5.46
CA TYR A 72 -1.93 13.94 -4.41
C TYR A 72 -3.18 14.36 -3.60
N TYR A 73 -3.36 15.65 -3.33
CA TYR A 73 -4.56 16.13 -2.64
C TYR A 73 -5.81 16.02 -3.51
N GLU A 74 -5.69 16.11 -4.83
CA GLU A 74 -6.79 15.83 -5.77
C GLU A 74 -7.18 14.36 -5.70
N VAL A 75 -6.21 13.44 -5.66
CA VAL A 75 -6.47 12.00 -5.41
C VAL A 75 -7.18 11.79 -4.07
N LEU A 76 -6.74 12.42 -3.00
CA LEU A 76 -7.39 12.31 -1.69
C LEU A 76 -8.82 12.87 -1.70
N ALA A 77 -9.05 13.99 -2.38
CA ALA A 77 -10.38 14.58 -2.52
C ALA A 77 -11.32 13.60 -3.25
N TRP A 78 -10.88 13.02 -4.35
CA TRP A 78 -11.63 12.00 -5.08
C TRP A 78 -11.94 10.77 -4.21
N LEU A 79 -10.94 10.21 -3.52
CA LEU A 79 -11.12 9.03 -2.64
C LEU A 79 -12.10 9.30 -1.48
N ARG A 80 -12.15 10.54 -0.99
CA ARG A 80 -13.00 10.95 0.13
C ARG A 80 -14.37 11.48 -0.29
N GLY A 81 -14.50 11.92 -1.54
CA GLY A 81 -15.70 12.58 -2.06
C GLY A 81 -16.81 11.63 -2.51
N GLY A 82 -16.52 10.35 -2.72
CA GLY A 82 -17.50 9.39 -3.24
C GLY A 82 -17.51 8.06 -2.49
N ASP A 83 -18.70 7.47 -2.42
CA ASP A 83 -18.85 6.14 -1.81
C ASP A 83 -18.31 5.05 -2.74
N GLN A 84 -17.31 4.30 -2.27
CA GLN A 84 -16.82 3.10 -2.92
C GLN A 84 -16.32 3.32 -4.37
N VAL A 85 -15.64 4.46 -4.61
CA VAL A 85 -15.10 4.79 -5.95
C VAL A 85 -14.06 3.77 -6.45
N LEU A 86 -13.45 3.02 -5.53
CA LEU A 86 -12.51 1.92 -5.81
C LEU A 86 -13.02 0.55 -5.37
N ALA A 87 -14.36 0.36 -5.30
CA ALA A 87 -14.91 -0.93 -4.90
C ALA A 87 -14.32 -2.09 -5.72
N GLY A 88 -13.77 -3.09 -5.02
CA GLY A 88 -13.17 -4.28 -5.64
C GLY A 88 -11.80 -4.06 -6.29
N ALA A 89 -11.24 -2.86 -6.19
CA ALA A 89 -9.89 -2.59 -6.68
C ALA A 89 -8.82 -3.16 -5.75
N THR A 90 -7.66 -3.50 -6.33
CA THR A 90 -6.48 -3.94 -5.60
C THR A 90 -5.31 -3.01 -5.91
N ALA A 91 -4.59 -2.58 -4.88
CA ALA A 91 -3.55 -1.56 -5.06
C ALA A 91 -2.24 -1.84 -4.32
N GLY A 92 -1.22 -1.14 -4.78
CA GLY A 92 0.04 -0.86 -4.09
C GLY A 92 0.41 0.60 -4.24
N MET A 93 1.48 1.04 -3.56
CA MET A 93 1.91 2.42 -3.61
C MET A 93 3.44 2.56 -3.62
N ILE A 94 3.93 3.48 -4.43
CA ILE A 94 5.29 3.97 -4.41
C ILE A 94 5.23 5.42 -3.95
N ILE A 95 5.86 5.74 -2.82
CA ILE A 95 5.94 7.10 -2.28
C ILE A 95 7.40 7.51 -2.29
N ASP A 96 7.73 8.50 -3.09
CA ASP A 96 9.09 8.99 -3.29
C ASP A 96 9.23 10.43 -2.79
N ALA A 97 10.18 10.73 -1.92
CA ALA A 97 10.38 12.07 -1.37
C ALA A 97 11.79 12.60 -1.63
N GLU A 98 11.87 13.92 -1.85
CA GLU A 98 13.12 14.67 -1.89
C GLU A 98 13.72 14.91 -0.48
N SER A 99 13.10 14.34 0.57
CA SER A 99 13.54 14.42 1.96
C SER A 99 13.50 13.05 2.64
N GLU A 100 14.03 12.96 3.86
CA GLU A 100 13.96 11.72 4.67
C GLU A 100 12.61 11.52 5.35
N PHE A 101 11.68 12.45 5.18
CA PHE A 101 10.43 12.50 5.94
C PHE A 101 9.21 12.45 5.02
N TYR A 102 8.04 12.31 5.64
CA TYR A 102 6.69 12.40 5.08
C TYR A 102 6.18 11.17 4.34
N THR A 103 7.04 10.33 3.77
CA THR A 103 6.65 9.16 2.97
C THR A 103 5.68 8.22 3.68
N LYS A 104 5.99 7.82 4.91
CA LYS A 104 5.13 6.92 5.71
C LYS A 104 3.83 7.58 6.17
N ALA A 105 3.85 8.89 6.44
CA ALA A 105 2.65 9.63 6.79
C ALA A 105 1.69 9.69 5.59
N THR A 106 2.20 10.05 4.43
CA THR A 106 1.47 10.06 3.16
C THR A 106 0.92 8.68 2.81
N ALA A 107 1.73 7.63 2.93
CA ALA A 107 1.31 6.26 2.67
C ALA A 107 0.15 5.81 3.58
N ARG A 108 0.21 6.13 4.88
CA ARG A 108 -0.88 5.81 5.83
C ARG A 108 -2.16 6.57 5.49
N GLU A 109 -2.06 7.85 5.18
CA GLU A 109 -3.21 8.66 4.81
C GLU A 109 -3.88 8.13 3.53
N LEU A 110 -3.07 7.82 2.51
CA LEU A 110 -3.54 7.24 1.26
C LEU A 110 -4.20 5.88 1.48
N ALA A 111 -3.58 5.00 2.27
CA ALA A 111 -4.12 3.68 2.56
C ALA A 111 -5.49 3.77 3.25
N VAL A 112 -5.65 4.67 4.23
CA VAL A 112 -6.94 4.88 4.91
C VAL A 112 -7.99 5.41 3.95
N ALA A 113 -7.66 6.40 3.12
CA ALA A 113 -8.59 6.97 2.16
C ALA A 113 -9.03 5.94 1.11
N ALA A 114 -8.08 5.20 0.53
CA ALA A 114 -8.36 4.20 -0.49
C ALA A 114 -9.14 2.99 0.07
N ASN A 115 -8.81 2.51 1.27
CA ASN A 115 -9.59 1.44 1.91
C ASN A 115 -11.05 1.86 2.16
N ARG A 116 -11.29 3.10 2.61
CA ARG A 116 -12.66 3.63 2.76
C ARG A 116 -13.38 3.74 1.41
N ALA A 117 -12.64 3.99 0.35
CA ALA A 117 -13.14 3.99 -1.02
C ALA A 117 -13.36 2.58 -1.62
N GLY A 118 -13.11 1.51 -0.85
CA GLY A 118 -13.35 0.11 -1.25
C GLY A 118 -12.16 -0.61 -1.88
N CYS A 119 -10.96 -0.03 -1.81
CA CYS A 119 -9.73 -0.62 -2.32
C CYS A 119 -9.09 -1.57 -1.30
N ALA A 120 -8.63 -2.74 -1.75
CA ALA A 120 -7.74 -3.59 -0.98
C ALA A 120 -6.26 -3.32 -1.35
N PHE A 121 -5.35 -3.53 -0.42
CA PHE A 121 -3.93 -3.44 -0.71
C PHE A 121 -3.27 -4.82 -0.67
N VAL A 122 -2.29 -5.04 -1.56
CA VAL A 122 -1.46 -6.25 -1.54
C VAL A 122 -0.61 -6.33 -0.27
N GLY A 123 -0.11 -7.51 0.05
CA GLY A 123 0.88 -7.67 1.12
C GLY A 123 2.12 -6.81 0.85
N ARG A 124 2.62 -6.07 1.85
CA ARG A 124 3.72 -5.09 1.70
C ARG A 124 3.45 -4.04 0.62
N PRO A 125 2.39 -3.26 0.74
CA PRO A 125 1.89 -2.41 -0.34
C PRO A 125 2.72 -1.14 -0.58
N LEU A 126 3.68 -0.83 0.28
CA LEU A 126 4.48 0.39 0.22
C LEU A 126 5.92 0.10 -0.24
N VAL A 127 6.30 0.75 -1.32
CA VAL A 127 7.69 0.94 -1.72
C VAL A 127 8.05 2.41 -1.47
N GLU A 128 9.02 2.63 -0.60
CA GLU A 128 9.35 3.95 -0.05
C GLU A 128 10.69 4.44 -0.58
N GLY A 129 10.72 5.58 -1.26
CA GLY A 129 11.95 6.27 -1.63
C GLY A 129 12.19 7.50 -0.75
N THR A 130 13.16 7.44 0.17
CA THR A 130 13.66 8.62 0.90
C THR A 130 14.76 9.32 0.10
N ALA A 131 15.18 10.51 0.50
CA ALA A 131 16.20 11.26 -0.23
C ALA A 131 17.51 10.48 -0.37
N SER A 132 18.00 9.88 0.73
CA SER A 132 19.26 9.11 0.77
C SER A 132 19.13 7.68 0.26
N LEU A 133 17.92 7.11 0.25
CA LEU A 133 17.65 5.69 0.07
C LEU A 133 18.36 4.80 1.12
N ASP A 134 18.67 5.32 2.30
CA ASP A 134 19.31 4.54 3.38
C ASP A 134 18.42 3.39 3.86
N ASN A 135 17.10 3.52 3.69
CA ASN A 135 16.14 2.45 3.93
C ASN A 135 16.35 1.21 3.04
N TYR A 136 17.20 1.29 2.00
CA TYR A 136 17.55 0.17 1.12
C TYR A 136 18.93 -0.45 1.37
N LEU A 137 19.66 -0.02 2.40
CA LEU A 137 21.01 -0.54 2.68
C LEU A 137 21.07 -2.07 2.73
N ILE A 138 20.19 -2.69 3.51
CA ILE A 138 20.15 -4.14 3.69
C ILE A 138 19.64 -4.85 2.42
N GLN A 139 18.57 -4.30 1.82
CA GLN A 139 18.00 -4.87 0.61
C GLN A 139 18.99 -4.81 -0.57
N ALA A 140 19.76 -3.73 -0.68
CA ALA A 140 20.79 -3.58 -1.70
C ALA A 140 21.85 -4.68 -1.58
N ALA A 141 22.32 -4.95 -0.36
CA ALA A 141 23.25 -6.05 -0.10
C ALA A 141 22.65 -7.42 -0.45
N ASN A 142 21.40 -7.68 -0.02
CA ASN A 142 20.70 -8.95 -0.27
C ASN A 142 20.41 -9.18 -1.76
N MET A 143 20.15 -8.11 -2.51
CA MET A 143 19.85 -8.14 -3.94
C MET A 143 21.12 -8.03 -4.82
N ASN A 144 22.30 -7.92 -4.21
CA ASN A 144 23.58 -7.70 -4.88
C ASN A 144 23.54 -6.54 -5.88
N THR A 145 23.11 -5.35 -5.40
CA THR A 145 22.96 -4.13 -6.19
C THR A 145 23.19 -2.88 -5.32
N ASP A 146 23.17 -1.70 -5.91
CA ASP A 146 23.16 -0.46 -5.15
C ASP A 146 21.75 -0.15 -4.57
N ARG A 147 21.65 0.88 -3.74
CA ARG A 147 20.39 1.29 -3.09
C ARG A 147 19.30 1.65 -4.11
N PHE A 148 19.68 2.36 -5.17
CA PHE A 148 18.74 2.74 -6.22
C PHE A 148 18.28 1.54 -7.05
N GLY A 149 19.18 0.59 -7.31
CA GLY A 149 18.84 -0.70 -7.91
C GLY A 149 17.88 -1.50 -7.06
N ALA A 150 18.08 -1.54 -5.74
CA ALA A 150 17.18 -2.21 -4.80
C ALA A 150 15.79 -1.54 -4.77
N TYR A 151 15.75 -0.21 -4.79
CA TYR A 151 14.49 0.54 -4.88
C TYR A 151 13.72 0.21 -6.17
N LYS A 152 14.39 0.24 -7.34
CA LYS A 152 13.77 -0.15 -8.62
C LYS A 152 13.27 -1.59 -8.63
N LYS A 153 14.07 -2.54 -8.13
CA LYS A 153 13.66 -3.95 -8.02
C LYS A 153 12.46 -4.12 -7.09
N SER A 154 12.42 -3.40 -5.96
CA SER A 154 11.28 -3.44 -5.04
C SER A 154 10.00 -2.90 -5.68
N ALA A 155 10.11 -1.85 -6.50
CA ALA A 155 8.98 -1.31 -7.25
C ALA A 155 8.46 -2.28 -8.31
N ALA A 156 9.36 -2.99 -9.01
CA ALA A 156 8.98 -4.03 -9.96
C ALA A 156 8.28 -5.21 -9.27
N ILE A 157 8.80 -5.67 -8.14
CA ILE A 157 8.15 -6.72 -7.33
C ILE A 157 6.75 -6.30 -6.93
N LEU A 158 6.56 -5.05 -6.47
CA LEU A 158 5.24 -4.54 -6.10
C LEU A 158 4.27 -4.53 -7.29
N ALA A 159 4.71 -4.07 -8.47
CA ALA A 159 3.88 -4.06 -9.67
C ALA A 159 3.38 -5.47 -10.04
N HIS A 160 4.27 -6.47 -10.01
CA HIS A 160 3.89 -7.86 -10.22
C HIS A 160 2.96 -8.39 -9.14
N GLN A 161 3.19 -8.09 -7.85
CA GLN A 161 2.28 -8.49 -6.77
C GLN A 161 0.87 -7.95 -6.97
N ILE A 162 0.71 -6.71 -7.44
CA ILE A 162 -0.61 -6.14 -7.75
C ILE A 162 -1.30 -6.92 -8.87
N LEU A 163 -0.56 -7.33 -9.91
CA LEU A 163 -1.10 -8.09 -11.03
C LEU A 163 -1.46 -9.53 -10.67
N GLU A 164 -0.71 -10.15 -9.79
CA GLU A 164 -0.88 -11.54 -9.38
C GLU A 164 -1.90 -11.71 -8.25
N GLU A 165 -2.27 -10.62 -7.55
CA GLU A 165 -3.18 -10.68 -6.42
C GLU A 165 -4.56 -11.18 -6.85
N THR A 166 -5.03 -12.23 -6.21
CA THR A 166 -6.32 -12.88 -6.47
C THR A 166 -7.29 -12.69 -5.30
N TRP A 167 -7.12 -11.60 -4.53
CA TRP A 167 -8.00 -11.36 -3.39
C TRP A 167 -9.47 -11.36 -3.82
N GLN A 168 -10.23 -12.22 -3.18
CA GLN A 168 -11.68 -12.28 -3.30
C GLN A 168 -12.29 -11.96 -1.93
N PRO A 169 -13.30 -11.09 -1.86
CA PRO A 169 -14.07 -10.94 -0.63
C PRO A 169 -14.63 -12.30 -0.23
N LYS A 170 -14.36 -12.73 0.99
CA LYS A 170 -15.01 -13.94 1.52
C LYS A 170 -16.45 -13.59 1.86
N GLU A 171 -17.38 -14.45 1.47
CA GLU A 171 -18.80 -14.31 1.85
C GLU A 171 -19.01 -14.43 3.36
N GLU A 172 -18.13 -15.20 4.02
CA GLU A 172 -18.16 -15.39 5.47
C GLU A 172 -17.28 -14.36 6.18
N SER A 173 -17.80 -13.79 7.26
CA SER A 173 -17.03 -12.92 8.12
C SER A 173 -16.01 -13.72 8.92
N HIS A 174 -14.73 -13.35 8.83
CA HIS A 174 -13.65 -13.96 9.60
C HIS A 174 -13.04 -12.93 10.55
N LEU A 175 -12.86 -13.33 11.80
CA LEU A 175 -12.21 -12.54 12.83
C LEU A 175 -10.87 -13.18 13.21
N LEU A 176 -9.77 -12.48 12.95
CA LEU A 176 -8.45 -12.86 13.43
C LEU A 176 -8.16 -12.13 14.75
N VAL A 177 -7.93 -12.91 15.81
CA VAL A 177 -7.61 -12.38 17.14
C VAL A 177 -6.16 -12.68 17.47
N LEU A 178 -5.36 -11.63 17.64
CA LEU A 178 -3.98 -11.74 18.08
C LEU A 178 -3.87 -11.25 19.53
N HIS A 179 -3.30 -12.05 20.41
CA HIS A 179 -3.04 -11.65 21.79
C HIS A 179 -1.71 -12.19 22.32
N ALA A 180 -1.11 -11.45 23.23
CA ALA A 180 0.11 -11.83 23.95
C ALA A 180 -0.16 -12.02 25.46
N SER A 181 -1.40 -12.29 25.83
CA SER A 181 -1.83 -12.37 27.22
C SER A 181 -1.48 -13.72 27.87
N ASN A 182 -1.13 -13.67 29.18
CA ASN A 182 -0.95 -14.88 29.97
C ASN A 182 -2.33 -15.43 30.38
N HIS A 183 -2.61 -16.69 30.06
CA HIS A 183 -3.92 -17.32 30.28
C HIS A 183 -4.41 -17.32 31.74
N ARG A 184 -3.52 -17.24 32.74
CA ARG A 184 -3.90 -17.39 34.13
C ARG A 184 -4.43 -16.13 34.82
N THR A 185 -4.08 -14.92 34.32
CA THR A 185 -4.34 -13.66 35.05
C THR A 185 -4.76 -12.51 34.15
N SER A 186 -5.03 -12.75 32.88
CA SER A 186 -5.31 -11.68 31.93
C SER A 186 -6.77 -11.26 31.92
N ASN A 187 -7.07 -10.08 32.42
CA ASN A 187 -8.39 -9.46 32.28
C ASN A 187 -8.79 -9.25 30.82
N THR A 188 -7.82 -8.91 29.96
CA THR A 188 -8.06 -8.75 28.52
C THR A 188 -8.55 -10.04 27.88
N LEU A 189 -7.92 -11.17 28.22
CA LEU A 189 -8.36 -12.46 27.71
C LEU A 189 -9.73 -12.86 28.26
N ALA A 190 -10.01 -12.59 29.54
CA ALA A 190 -11.30 -12.83 30.14
C ALA A 190 -12.43 -12.02 29.48
N ILE A 191 -12.15 -10.75 29.13
CA ILE A 191 -13.08 -9.90 28.38
C ILE A 191 -13.29 -10.46 26.96
N TRP A 192 -12.21 -10.87 26.29
CA TRP A 192 -12.29 -11.47 24.97
C TRP A 192 -13.16 -12.73 24.97
N GLN A 193 -13.02 -13.63 25.94
CA GLN A 193 -13.86 -14.83 26.04
C GLN A 193 -15.35 -14.47 26.15
N LYS A 194 -15.70 -13.47 26.96
CA LYS A 194 -17.08 -12.98 27.05
C LYS A 194 -17.61 -12.36 25.76
N VAL A 195 -16.74 -11.71 24.98
CA VAL A 195 -17.10 -11.20 23.65
C VAL A 195 -17.34 -12.37 22.69
N LYS A 196 -16.42 -13.34 22.68
CA LYS A 196 -16.50 -14.53 21.84
C LYS A 196 -17.81 -15.31 22.03
N GLU A 197 -18.27 -15.47 23.30
CA GLU A 197 -19.53 -16.12 23.64
C GLU A 197 -20.78 -15.39 23.08
N ARG A 198 -20.64 -14.14 22.65
CA ARG A 198 -21.73 -13.31 22.13
C ARG A 198 -21.65 -13.05 20.63
N LEU A 199 -20.60 -13.53 19.98
CA LEU A 199 -20.47 -13.42 18.54
C LEU A 199 -21.40 -14.43 17.86
N ASP A 200 -21.86 -14.06 16.68
CA ASP A 200 -22.66 -14.93 15.82
C ASP A 200 -21.82 -16.15 15.39
N ASP A 201 -22.40 -17.36 15.48
CA ASP A 201 -21.74 -18.61 15.11
C ASP A 201 -21.29 -18.67 13.63
N ARG A 202 -21.84 -17.77 12.80
CA ARG A 202 -21.43 -17.60 11.39
C ARG A 202 -20.10 -16.89 11.22
N ILE A 203 -19.55 -16.32 12.29
CA ILE A 203 -18.25 -15.66 12.25
C ILE A 203 -17.15 -16.69 12.50
N GLY A 204 -16.35 -16.97 11.47
CA GLY A 204 -15.16 -17.80 11.63
C GLY A 204 -14.14 -17.10 12.54
N ILE A 205 -13.72 -17.70 13.65
CA ILE A 205 -12.76 -17.11 14.58
C ILE A 205 -11.45 -17.88 14.51
N GLN A 206 -10.36 -17.15 14.16
CA GLN A 206 -9.00 -17.65 14.30
C GLN A 206 -8.28 -16.90 15.42
N GLU A 207 -7.84 -17.63 16.45
CA GLU A 207 -7.15 -17.05 17.59
C GLU A 207 -5.68 -17.47 17.61
N ILE A 208 -4.78 -16.50 17.68
CA ILE A 208 -3.33 -16.73 17.73
C ILE A 208 -2.77 -16.10 18.99
N ASN A 209 -2.24 -16.94 19.88
CA ASN A 209 -1.49 -16.47 21.02
C ASN A 209 -0.03 -16.22 20.61
N LEU A 210 0.41 -14.96 20.66
CA LEU A 210 1.77 -14.56 20.31
C LEU A 210 2.84 -15.07 21.32
N ARG A 211 2.41 -15.61 22.47
CA ARG A 211 3.27 -16.28 23.46
C ARG A 211 3.21 -17.81 23.36
N ASN A 212 2.98 -18.34 22.19
CA ASN A 212 2.88 -19.78 21.96
C ASN A 212 4.22 -20.52 21.98
N GLY A 213 5.34 -19.83 22.16
CA GLY A 213 6.71 -20.39 22.13
C GLY A 213 7.28 -20.60 20.73
N THR A 214 6.50 -20.33 19.68
CA THR A 214 6.97 -20.44 18.28
C THR A 214 7.38 -19.09 17.70
N LEU A 215 6.92 -17.99 18.33
CA LEU A 215 7.30 -16.64 17.96
C LEU A 215 8.47 -16.20 18.84
N VAL A 216 9.56 -15.83 18.22
CA VAL A 216 10.70 -15.23 18.88
C VAL A 216 10.64 -13.72 18.76
N ASP A 217 11.15 -13.02 19.76
CA ASP A 217 11.28 -11.57 19.72
C ASP A 217 12.14 -11.16 18.52
N CYS A 218 11.84 -10.00 17.97
CA CYS A 218 12.67 -9.41 16.93
C CYS A 218 14.08 -9.21 17.52
N SER A 219 15.04 -9.98 17.01
CA SER A 219 16.46 -9.86 17.41
C SER A 219 17.13 -8.59 16.86
N GLY A 220 16.37 -7.74 16.19
CA GLY A 220 16.85 -6.62 15.40
C GLY A 220 17.31 -7.08 14.02
N CYS A 221 17.20 -6.19 13.04
CA CYS A 221 17.90 -6.43 11.79
C CYS A 221 19.39 -6.25 12.08
N PRO A 222 20.27 -7.19 11.73
CA PRO A 222 21.71 -6.93 11.76
C PRO A 222 22.00 -5.82 10.74
N TYR A 223 22.25 -4.62 11.24
CA TYR A 223 22.65 -3.45 10.46
C TYR A 223 24.17 -3.45 10.25
#